data_9ec92115d1ef35a8350283a769c37745
#
_entry.id   9ec92115d1ef35a8350283a769c37745
#
_cell.length_a   1.000
_cell.length_b   1.000
_cell.length_c   1.000
_cell.angle_alpha   90.00
_cell.angle_beta   90.00
_cell.angle_gamma   90.00
#
_symmetry.space_group_name_H-M   'P 1'
#
loop_
_entity.id
_entity.type
_entity.pdbx_description
1 polymer ?
#
loop_
_entity_poly.entity_id
_entity_poly.type
_entity_poly.pdbx_seq_one_letter_code
_entity_poly.pdbx_strand_id
1 'polypeptide(L)'
;MAQVTLKELLEAGVHFGHQTRRWNPKMRRFIFGERGGIHIIDLQRTEVLLERAQEFASAVGSRGGTILFVGTKKQARDTVAEAATAAGMPYVDRRWLGGLLTNFQTVSKRIKRLHELREWTESGTLELLPTRERISATKERDKLEFNLGGVADMQRPPDAMFVCDMKTETIAVREATRLNIPIIALTDTTAIRTR
;
A
#
# COMPACT_ATOMS: atom_id res chain seq x y z
N MET A 1 2.23 -13.77 -18.05
CA MET A 1 2.82 -13.12 -16.87
C MET A 1 4.15 -13.79 -16.58
N ALA A 2 5.18 -13.04 -16.17
CA ALA A 2 6.45 -13.65 -15.76
C ALA A 2 6.21 -14.49 -14.50
N GLN A 3 6.53 -15.77 -14.56
CA GLN A 3 6.39 -16.68 -13.43
C GLN A 3 7.65 -16.51 -12.58
N VAL A 4 7.47 -16.07 -11.34
CA VAL A 4 8.56 -15.91 -10.38
C VAL A 4 8.98 -17.29 -9.88
N THR A 5 10.24 -17.63 -10.06
CA THR A 5 10.78 -18.94 -9.73
C THR A 5 11.25 -19.01 -8.27
N LEU A 6 11.27 -20.22 -7.69
CA LEU A 6 11.86 -20.48 -6.37
C LEU A 6 13.31 -19.97 -6.26
N LYS A 7 14.07 -20.04 -7.34
CA LYS A 7 15.46 -19.56 -7.38
C LYS A 7 15.53 -18.04 -7.20
N GLU A 8 14.70 -17.29 -7.90
CA GLU A 8 14.61 -15.82 -7.77
C GLU A 8 14.16 -15.41 -6.37
N LEU A 9 13.19 -16.12 -5.78
CA LEU A 9 12.76 -15.88 -4.39
C LEU A 9 13.91 -16.13 -3.39
N LEU A 10 14.70 -17.17 -3.62
CA LEU A 10 15.85 -17.49 -2.76
C LEU A 10 16.96 -16.44 -2.89
N GLU A 11 17.28 -16.02 -4.11
CA GLU A 11 18.28 -14.99 -4.43
C GLU A 11 17.87 -13.61 -3.86
N ALA A 12 16.60 -13.30 -3.89
CA ALA A 12 16.04 -12.08 -3.26
C ALA A 12 16.03 -12.14 -1.72
N GLY A 13 16.37 -13.29 -1.10
CA GLY A 13 16.45 -13.43 0.34
C GLY A 13 15.11 -13.43 1.07
N VAL A 14 13.99 -13.61 0.37
CA VAL A 14 12.63 -13.56 0.97
C VAL A 14 12.31 -14.74 1.88
N HIS A 15 13.19 -15.76 1.94
CA HIS A 15 13.08 -16.89 2.84
C HIS A 15 13.48 -16.56 4.28
N PHE A 16 14.17 -15.43 4.52
CA PHE A 16 14.53 -15.03 5.88
C PHE A 16 13.34 -14.39 6.60
N GLY A 17 12.91 -15.04 7.67
CA GLY A 17 11.94 -14.48 8.60
C GLY A 17 12.62 -13.69 9.73
N HIS A 18 11.89 -13.48 10.82
CA HIS A 18 12.39 -12.84 12.03
C HIS A 18 13.01 -13.84 13.02
N GLN A 19 13.64 -13.30 14.04
CA GLN A 19 14.17 -14.09 15.15
C GLN A 19 13.07 -14.93 15.81
N THR A 20 13.39 -16.15 16.24
CA THR A 20 12.45 -17.12 16.81
C THR A 20 11.66 -16.60 18.01
N ARG A 21 12.20 -15.65 18.78
CA ARG A 21 11.50 -14.98 19.90
C ARG A 21 10.43 -13.96 19.48
N ARG A 22 10.41 -13.55 18.19
CA ARG A 22 9.55 -12.47 17.67
C ARG A 22 8.49 -12.96 16.68
N TRP A 23 8.21 -14.22 16.64
CA TRP A 23 7.28 -14.78 15.67
C TRP A 23 5.85 -14.83 16.20
N ASN A 24 4.89 -14.97 15.27
CA ASN A 24 3.51 -15.23 15.60
C ASN A 24 3.22 -16.74 15.43
N PRO A 25 2.74 -17.47 16.46
CA PRO A 25 2.43 -18.89 16.37
C PRO A 25 1.46 -19.26 15.23
N LYS A 26 0.57 -18.34 14.83
CA LYS A 26 -0.35 -18.56 13.70
C LYS A 26 0.38 -18.70 12.35
N MET A 27 1.64 -18.25 12.28
CA MET A 27 2.49 -18.35 11.07
C MET A 27 3.24 -19.69 10.99
N ARG A 28 3.12 -20.57 11.99
CA ARG A 28 3.83 -21.87 12.05
C ARG A 28 3.73 -22.68 10.75
N ARG A 29 2.58 -22.69 10.11
CA ARG A 29 2.34 -23.45 8.88
C ARG A 29 3.10 -22.90 7.65
N PHE A 30 3.65 -21.70 7.73
CA PHE A 30 4.43 -21.06 6.65
C PHE A 30 5.93 -21.04 6.95
N ILE A 31 6.34 -21.64 8.05
CA ILE A 31 7.74 -21.75 8.49
C ILE A 31 8.23 -23.12 8.10
N PHE A 32 9.30 -23.17 7.31
CA PHE A 32 9.99 -24.39 6.92
C PHE A 32 10.83 -24.93 8.09
N GLY A 33 11.52 -24.04 8.81
CA GLY A 33 12.41 -24.42 9.90
C GLY A 33 13.06 -23.22 10.56
N GLU A 34 14.14 -23.50 11.29
CA GLU A 34 14.95 -22.53 12.01
C GLU A 34 16.41 -22.74 11.69
N ARG A 35 17.17 -21.65 11.51
CA ARG A 35 18.62 -21.67 11.38
C ARG A 35 19.23 -20.44 12.04
N GLY A 36 20.17 -20.67 12.98
CA GLY A 36 20.85 -19.58 13.68
C GLY A 36 19.92 -18.64 14.47
N GLY A 37 18.82 -19.16 15.05
CA GLY A 37 17.84 -18.36 15.80
C GLY A 37 16.91 -17.52 14.94
N ILE A 38 16.87 -17.76 13.61
CA ILE A 38 16.00 -17.09 12.64
C ILE A 38 15.08 -18.13 11.99
N HIS A 39 13.79 -17.80 11.87
CA HIS A 39 12.85 -18.63 11.13
C HIS A 39 13.10 -18.55 9.63
N ILE A 40 13.00 -19.69 8.95
CA ILE A 40 13.08 -19.79 7.49
C ILE A 40 11.66 -20.01 6.98
N ILE A 41 11.23 -19.15 6.06
CA ILE A 41 9.91 -19.20 5.43
C ILE A 41 9.89 -20.29 4.35
N ASP A 42 8.80 -21.03 4.26
CA ASP A 42 8.57 -22.06 3.25
C ASP A 42 8.28 -21.39 1.89
N LEU A 43 9.28 -21.38 1.01
CA LEU A 43 9.18 -20.77 -0.31
C LEU A 43 8.28 -21.55 -1.28
N GLN A 44 8.12 -22.85 -1.12
CA GLN A 44 7.20 -23.63 -1.98
C GLN A 44 5.75 -23.17 -1.75
N ARG A 45 5.40 -22.92 -0.49
CA ARG A 45 4.09 -22.33 -0.16
C ARG A 45 3.96 -20.89 -0.59
N THR A 46 5.05 -20.15 -0.52
CA THR A 46 5.08 -18.74 -0.97
C THR A 46 4.81 -18.66 -2.47
N GLU A 47 5.43 -19.52 -3.28
CA GLU A 47 5.22 -19.60 -4.72
C GLU A 47 3.74 -19.83 -5.08
N VAL A 48 3.11 -20.84 -4.48
CA VAL A 48 1.67 -21.12 -4.69
C VAL A 48 0.77 -19.96 -4.28
N LEU A 49 1.10 -19.27 -3.19
CA LEU A 49 0.33 -18.11 -2.73
C LEU A 49 0.55 -16.89 -3.61
N LEU A 50 1.74 -16.73 -4.15
CA LEU A 50 2.07 -15.67 -5.10
C LEU A 50 1.29 -15.84 -6.41
N GLU A 51 1.23 -17.07 -6.96
CA GLU A 51 0.41 -17.36 -8.13
C GLU A 51 -1.06 -16.98 -7.91
N ARG A 52 -1.64 -17.39 -6.80
CA ARG A 52 -3.03 -17.03 -6.45
C ARG A 52 -3.23 -15.51 -6.32
N ALA A 53 -2.26 -14.81 -5.75
CA ALA A 53 -2.30 -13.36 -5.62
C ALA A 53 -2.24 -12.68 -7.00
N GLN A 54 -1.41 -13.19 -7.90
CA GLN A 54 -1.31 -12.73 -9.29
C GLN A 54 -2.60 -12.98 -10.07
N GLU A 55 -3.19 -14.16 -9.96
CA GLU A 55 -4.48 -14.51 -10.57
C GLU A 55 -5.59 -13.57 -10.11
N PHE A 56 -5.66 -13.35 -8.79
CA PHE A 56 -6.63 -12.43 -8.20
C PHE A 56 -6.44 -10.99 -8.69
N ALA A 57 -5.20 -10.47 -8.66
CA ALA A 57 -4.90 -9.13 -9.14
C ALA A 57 -5.23 -8.96 -10.63
N SER A 58 -4.91 -9.98 -11.45
CA SER A 58 -5.26 -10.03 -12.87
C SER A 58 -6.77 -10.01 -13.09
N ALA A 59 -7.52 -10.77 -12.31
CA ALA A 59 -8.98 -10.80 -12.37
C ALA A 59 -9.62 -9.46 -11.95
N VAL A 60 -9.02 -8.72 -11.03
CA VAL A 60 -9.46 -7.37 -10.67
C VAL A 60 -9.14 -6.40 -11.81
N GLY A 61 -7.91 -6.42 -12.34
CA GLY A 61 -7.47 -5.53 -13.40
C GLY A 61 -8.24 -5.74 -14.71
N SER A 62 -8.51 -6.99 -15.10
CA SER A 62 -9.26 -7.30 -16.34
C SER A 62 -10.71 -6.80 -16.33
N ARG A 63 -11.28 -6.54 -15.16
CA ARG A 63 -12.61 -5.94 -14.98
C ARG A 63 -12.56 -4.42 -14.86
N GLY A 64 -11.40 -3.79 -15.06
CA GLY A 64 -11.21 -2.36 -14.83
C GLY A 64 -11.27 -1.97 -13.36
N GLY A 65 -11.04 -2.92 -12.45
CA GLY A 65 -11.03 -2.67 -11.00
C GLY A 65 -9.76 -1.94 -10.56
N THR A 66 -9.86 -1.24 -9.44
CA THR A 66 -8.77 -0.46 -8.85
C THR A 66 -8.17 -1.20 -7.66
N ILE A 67 -6.85 -1.34 -7.64
CA ILE A 67 -6.09 -1.89 -6.52
C ILE A 67 -5.31 -0.75 -5.86
N LEU A 68 -5.57 -0.50 -4.56
CA LEU A 68 -4.81 0.48 -3.79
C LEU A 68 -3.55 -0.16 -3.21
N PHE A 69 -2.40 0.38 -3.58
CA PHE A 69 -1.11 -0.06 -3.05
C PHE A 69 -0.76 0.70 -1.77
N VAL A 70 -0.41 -0.03 -0.70
CA VAL A 70 -0.10 0.55 0.61
C VAL A 70 1.24 0.02 1.11
N GLY A 71 2.18 0.93 1.33
CA GLY A 71 3.49 0.61 1.85
C GLY A 71 4.19 1.82 2.43
N THR A 72 3.90 2.14 3.70
CA THR A 72 4.49 3.31 4.38
C THR A 72 5.85 3.02 5.01
N LYS A 73 6.27 1.76 5.03
CA LYS A 73 7.57 1.34 5.55
C LYS A 73 8.70 1.92 4.69
N LYS A 74 9.69 2.54 5.33
CA LYS A 74 10.79 3.25 4.64
C LYS A 74 11.45 2.42 3.52
N GLN A 75 11.60 1.11 3.71
CA GLN A 75 12.22 0.22 2.74
C GLN A 75 11.31 -0.12 1.53
N ALA A 76 9.99 0.06 1.67
CA ALA A 76 9.02 -0.32 0.66
C ALA A 76 8.45 0.87 -0.14
N ARG A 77 8.58 2.09 0.36
CA ARG A 77 7.95 3.31 -0.18
C ARG A 77 8.16 3.50 -1.66
N ASP A 78 9.41 3.61 -2.04
CA ASP A 78 9.77 3.98 -3.41
C ASP A 78 9.35 2.88 -4.39
N THR A 79 9.60 1.61 -4.04
CA THR A 79 9.18 0.45 -4.85
C THR A 79 7.66 0.36 -4.99
N VAL A 80 6.91 0.64 -3.90
CA VAL A 80 5.44 0.63 -3.95
C VAL A 80 4.90 1.74 -4.83
N ALA A 81 5.47 2.96 -4.71
CA ALA A 81 5.07 4.10 -5.53
C ALA A 81 5.38 3.86 -7.02
N GLU A 82 6.57 3.37 -7.34
CA GLU A 82 6.98 3.04 -8.71
C GLU A 82 6.10 1.95 -9.33
N ALA A 83 5.88 0.85 -8.60
CA ALA A 83 5.06 -0.27 -9.08
C ALA A 83 3.60 0.15 -9.30
N ALA A 84 3.03 0.93 -8.38
CA ALA A 84 1.66 1.42 -8.50
C ALA A 84 1.52 2.40 -9.68
N THR A 85 2.47 3.32 -9.84
CA THR A 85 2.48 4.28 -10.96
C THR A 85 2.61 3.55 -12.30
N ALA A 86 3.48 2.56 -12.40
CA ALA A 86 3.63 1.74 -13.61
C ALA A 86 2.35 0.96 -13.96
N ALA A 87 1.57 0.58 -12.95
CA ALA A 87 0.29 -0.09 -13.12
C ALA A 87 -0.90 0.87 -13.33
N GLY A 88 -0.69 2.20 -13.24
CA GLY A 88 -1.77 3.19 -13.26
C GLY A 88 -2.73 3.08 -12.07
N MET A 89 -2.24 2.63 -10.92
CA MET A 89 -3.03 2.38 -9.71
C MET A 89 -2.71 3.38 -8.59
N PRO A 90 -3.67 3.70 -7.72
CA PRO A 90 -3.43 4.59 -6.59
C PRO A 90 -2.53 3.94 -5.54
N TYR A 91 -1.82 4.78 -4.77
CA TYR A 91 -0.92 4.29 -3.72
C TYR A 91 -0.85 5.23 -2.51
N VAL A 92 -0.43 4.65 -1.37
CA VAL A 92 -0.10 5.36 -0.14
C VAL A 92 1.29 4.90 0.31
N ASP A 93 2.28 5.78 0.15
CA ASP A 93 3.69 5.52 0.44
C ASP A 93 4.20 6.24 1.70
N ARG A 94 3.50 7.26 2.19
CA ARG A 94 3.97 8.10 3.31
C ARG A 94 3.31 7.72 4.63
N ARG A 95 2.09 8.14 4.83
CA ARG A 95 1.33 7.88 6.04
C ARG A 95 -0.11 7.57 5.71
N TRP A 96 -0.62 6.47 6.27
CA TRP A 96 -2.05 6.20 6.19
C TRP A 96 -2.82 7.25 6.98
N LEU A 97 -3.74 7.91 6.34
CA LEU A 97 -4.68 8.82 7.00
C LEU A 97 -5.88 8.03 7.49
N GLY A 98 -6.12 8.03 8.80
CA GLY A 98 -7.28 7.34 9.37
C GLY A 98 -8.57 7.87 8.74
N GLY A 99 -9.45 6.94 8.31
CA GLY A 99 -10.68 7.27 7.60
C GLY A 99 -10.53 7.37 6.09
N LEU A 100 -9.35 7.07 5.52
CA LEU A 100 -9.13 7.16 4.07
C LEU A 100 -10.13 6.32 3.28
N LEU A 101 -10.48 5.14 3.78
CA LEU A 101 -11.51 4.28 3.17
C LEU A 101 -12.86 4.45 3.85
N THR A 102 -12.90 4.38 5.17
CA THR A 102 -14.16 4.37 5.95
C THR A 102 -14.86 5.73 5.97
N ASN A 103 -14.15 6.83 5.72
CA ASN A 103 -14.69 8.18 5.61
C ASN A 103 -14.28 8.83 4.27
N PHE A 104 -14.39 8.07 3.19
CA PHE A 104 -13.95 8.47 1.86
C PHE A 104 -14.62 9.78 1.38
N GLN A 105 -15.87 10.04 1.78
CA GLN A 105 -16.57 11.27 1.44
C GLN A 105 -15.82 12.53 1.95
N THR A 106 -15.26 12.48 3.15
CA THR A 106 -14.46 13.59 3.70
C THR A 106 -13.10 13.68 3.00
N VAL A 107 -12.47 12.54 2.72
CA VAL A 107 -11.19 12.49 1.99
C VAL A 107 -11.37 13.02 0.57
N SER A 108 -12.42 12.66 -0.13
CA SER A 108 -12.74 13.17 -1.48
C SER A 108 -12.82 14.69 -1.52
N LYS A 109 -13.36 15.36 -0.48
CA LYS A 109 -13.34 16.83 -0.39
C LYS A 109 -11.90 17.37 -0.29
N ARG A 110 -11.02 16.68 0.42
CA ARG A 110 -9.60 17.06 0.50
C ARG A 110 -8.84 16.83 -0.81
N ILE A 111 -9.18 15.75 -1.52
CA ILE A 111 -8.64 15.49 -2.86
C ILE A 111 -9.09 16.58 -3.84
N LYS A 112 -10.37 16.96 -3.83
CA LYS A 112 -10.85 18.08 -4.64
C LYS A 112 -10.10 19.37 -4.32
N ARG A 113 -9.88 19.66 -3.05
CA ARG A 113 -9.09 20.82 -2.63
C ARG A 113 -7.64 20.77 -3.13
N LEU A 114 -7.03 19.60 -3.18
CA LEU A 114 -5.71 19.40 -3.76
C LEU A 114 -5.72 19.75 -5.27
N HIS A 115 -6.71 19.27 -6.02
CA HIS A 115 -6.84 19.60 -7.44
C HIS A 115 -7.04 21.10 -7.67
N GLU A 116 -7.89 21.77 -6.88
CA GLU A 116 -8.04 23.23 -6.94
C GLU A 116 -6.70 23.97 -6.73
N LEU A 117 -5.92 23.55 -5.73
CA LEU A 117 -4.63 24.19 -5.44
C LEU A 117 -3.57 23.91 -6.50
N ARG A 118 -3.60 22.74 -7.15
CA ARG A 118 -2.78 22.41 -8.33
C ARG A 118 -3.14 23.33 -9.50
N GLU A 119 -4.43 23.46 -9.81
CA GLU A 119 -4.92 24.33 -10.86
C GLU A 119 -4.56 25.81 -10.61
N TRP A 120 -4.66 26.29 -9.36
CA TRP A 120 -4.24 27.64 -9.01
C TRP A 120 -2.74 27.86 -9.19
N THR A 121 -1.94 26.82 -9.04
CA THR A 121 -0.49 26.87 -9.28
C THR A 121 -0.20 26.94 -10.77
N GLU A 122 -0.85 26.10 -11.57
CA GLU A 122 -0.65 26.01 -13.02
C GLU A 122 -1.16 27.25 -13.77
N SER A 123 -2.30 27.78 -13.34
CA SER A 123 -2.92 28.99 -13.94
C SER A 123 -2.27 30.29 -13.50
N GLY A 124 -1.33 30.27 -12.53
CA GLY A 124 -0.75 31.50 -11.96
C GLY A 124 -1.67 32.24 -10.99
N THR A 125 -2.87 31.72 -10.71
CA THR A 125 -3.83 32.34 -9.78
C THR A 125 -3.26 32.55 -8.39
N LEU A 126 -2.37 31.66 -7.94
CA LEU A 126 -1.67 31.77 -6.65
C LEU A 126 -0.81 33.05 -6.56
N GLU A 127 -0.27 33.53 -7.67
CA GLU A 127 0.58 34.72 -7.68
C GLU A 127 -0.22 36.04 -7.54
N LEU A 128 -1.51 35.99 -7.87
CA LEU A 128 -2.43 37.12 -7.73
C LEU A 128 -2.93 37.31 -6.29
N LEU A 129 -2.73 36.30 -5.42
CA LEU A 129 -3.15 36.38 -4.02
C LEU A 129 -2.20 37.24 -3.19
N PRO A 130 -2.72 37.85 -2.10
CA PRO A 130 -1.87 38.52 -1.11
C PRO A 130 -0.81 37.55 -0.58
N THR A 131 0.40 38.05 -0.29
CA THR A 131 1.55 37.22 0.11
C THR A 131 1.26 36.24 1.22
N ARG A 132 0.48 36.64 2.23
CA ARG A 132 0.12 35.78 3.37
C ARG A 132 -0.77 34.59 2.93
N GLU A 133 -1.75 34.85 2.08
CA GLU A 133 -2.67 33.83 1.57
C GLU A 133 -1.95 32.88 0.60
N ARG A 134 -1.08 33.39 -0.26
CA ARG A 134 -0.25 32.60 -1.16
C ARG A 134 0.63 31.61 -0.38
N ILE A 135 1.32 32.08 0.66
CA ILE A 135 2.16 31.21 1.50
C ILE A 135 1.30 30.13 2.20
N SER A 136 0.12 30.49 2.68
CA SER A 136 -0.79 29.54 3.32
C SER A 136 -1.28 28.49 2.35
N ALA A 137 -1.73 28.89 1.16
CA ALA A 137 -2.21 27.99 0.11
C ALA A 137 -1.11 27.05 -0.40
N THR A 138 0.11 27.56 -0.59
CA THR A 138 1.26 26.74 -0.97
C THR A 138 1.56 25.67 0.08
N LYS A 139 1.60 26.06 1.36
CA LYS A 139 1.81 25.09 2.45
C LYS A 139 0.69 24.04 2.55
N GLU A 140 -0.56 24.46 2.32
CA GLU A 140 -1.70 23.54 2.28
C GLU A 140 -1.55 22.56 1.13
N ARG A 141 -1.25 23.03 -0.08
CA ARG A 141 -1.00 22.21 -1.26
C ARG A 141 0.09 21.18 -0.99
N ASP A 142 1.26 21.62 -0.53
CA ASP A 142 2.39 20.73 -0.30
C ASP A 142 2.07 19.64 0.74
N LYS A 143 1.31 20.01 1.78
CA LYS A 143 0.85 19.06 2.79
C LYS A 143 -0.17 18.04 2.23
N LEU A 144 -1.10 18.49 1.39
CA LEU A 144 -2.07 17.61 0.74
C LEU A 144 -1.40 16.72 -0.29
N GLU A 145 -0.49 17.26 -1.10
CA GLU A 145 0.33 16.51 -2.06
C GLU A 145 1.12 15.41 -1.37
N PHE A 146 1.82 15.73 -0.29
CA PHE A 146 2.60 14.77 0.48
C PHE A 146 1.77 13.61 1.04
N ASN A 147 0.52 13.86 1.44
CA ASN A 147 -0.31 12.85 2.09
C ASN A 147 -1.31 12.16 1.16
N LEU A 148 -1.76 12.80 0.11
CA LEU A 148 -2.84 12.35 -0.77
C LEU A 148 -2.46 12.29 -2.24
N GLY A 149 -1.24 12.71 -2.62
CA GLY A 149 -0.81 12.75 -4.01
C GLY A 149 -0.98 11.41 -4.73
N GLY A 150 -0.60 10.30 -4.11
CA GLY A 150 -0.75 8.98 -4.70
C GLY A 150 -2.20 8.45 -4.80
N VAL A 151 -3.16 9.12 -4.15
CA VAL A 151 -4.60 8.79 -4.22
C VAL A 151 -5.43 9.91 -4.84
N ALA A 152 -4.78 10.91 -5.44
CA ALA A 152 -5.45 12.09 -5.98
C ALA A 152 -6.51 11.75 -7.04
N ASP A 153 -6.29 10.71 -7.83
CA ASP A 153 -7.18 10.31 -8.91
C ASP A 153 -8.29 9.33 -8.47
N MET A 154 -8.30 8.95 -7.19
CA MET A 154 -9.32 8.07 -6.63
C MET A 154 -10.68 8.77 -6.51
N GLN A 155 -11.69 8.26 -7.22
CA GLN A 155 -13.07 8.76 -7.17
C GLN A 155 -13.98 7.93 -6.27
N ARG A 156 -13.61 6.68 -5.97
CA ARG A 156 -14.34 5.71 -5.14
C ARG A 156 -13.37 4.84 -4.34
N PRO A 157 -13.82 4.18 -3.27
CA PRO A 157 -13.01 3.17 -2.60
C PRO A 157 -12.52 2.09 -3.57
N PRO A 158 -11.32 1.51 -3.37
CA PRO A 158 -10.74 0.53 -4.27
C PRO A 158 -11.47 -0.82 -4.19
N ASP A 159 -11.35 -1.60 -5.26
CA ASP A 159 -11.93 -2.95 -5.34
C ASP A 159 -11.06 -4.00 -4.62
N ALA A 160 -9.78 -3.72 -4.46
CA ALA A 160 -8.85 -4.51 -3.67
C ALA A 160 -7.73 -3.64 -3.11
N MET A 161 -7.00 -4.16 -2.13
CA MET A 161 -5.85 -3.48 -1.53
C MET A 161 -4.63 -4.40 -1.52
N PHE A 162 -3.48 -3.89 -1.95
CA PHE A 162 -2.18 -4.54 -1.79
C PHE A 162 -1.44 -3.88 -0.62
N VAL A 163 -0.98 -4.68 0.34
CA VAL A 163 -0.35 -4.19 1.57
C VAL A 163 1.05 -4.76 1.74
N CYS A 164 2.02 -3.87 1.86
CA CYS A 164 3.38 -4.20 2.22
C CYS A 164 3.55 -4.10 3.74
N ASP A 165 3.62 -5.26 4.44
CA ASP A 165 3.73 -5.37 5.90
C ASP A 165 2.44 -5.02 6.68
N MET A 166 1.58 -6.03 6.84
CA MET A 166 0.31 -5.91 7.58
C MET A 166 0.47 -5.40 9.02
N LYS A 167 1.62 -5.61 9.65
CA LYS A 167 1.86 -5.17 11.02
C LYS A 167 2.07 -3.67 11.11
N THR A 168 2.72 -3.09 10.12
CA THR A 168 2.90 -1.63 10.01
C THR A 168 1.58 -0.97 9.62
N GLU A 169 0.85 -1.55 8.69
CA GLU A 169 -0.36 -0.96 8.09
C GLU A 169 -1.67 -1.41 8.77
N THR A 170 -1.65 -1.60 10.10
CA THR A 170 -2.81 -2.14 10.85
C THR A 170 -4.08 -1.31 10.70
N ILE A 171 -3.98 0.01 10.58
CA ILE A 171 -5.15 0.89 10.42
C ILE A 171 -5.76 0.68 9.05
N ALA A 172 -4.95 0.66 7.99
CA ALA A 172 -5.37 0.39 6.62
C ALA A 172 -6.10 -0.96 6.51
N VAL A 173 -5.50 -2.01 7.08
CA VAL A 173 -6.07 -3.36 7.10
C VAL A 173 -7.42 -3.40 7.81
N ARG A 174 -7.56 -2.72 8.97
CA ARG A 174 -8.83 -2.64 9.70
C ARG A 174 -9.91 -1.93 8.92
N GLU A 175 -9.58 -0.83 8.24
CA GLU A 175 -10.52 -0.09 7.41
C GLU A 175 -10.99 -0.91 6.21
N ALA A 176 -10.07 -1.57 5.50
CA ALA A 176 -10.40 -2.46 4.39
C ALA A 176 -11.28 -3.64 4.84
N THR A 177 -10.92 -4.28 5.96
CA THR A 177 -11.73 -5.37 6.54
C THR A 177 -13.14 -4.91 6.89
N ARG A 178 -13.29 -3.72 7.45
CA ARG A 178 -14.60 -3.14 7.79
C ARG A 178 -15.49 -2.91 6.57
N LEU A 179 -14.89 -2.61 5.42
CA LEU A 179 -15.58 -2.40 4.16
C LEU A 179 -15.65 -3.65 3.28
N ASN A 180 -15.18 -4.81 3.77
CA ASN A 180 -15.08 -6.05 3.04
C ASN A 180 -14.25 -5.93 1.74
N ILE A 181 -13.25 -5.05 1.72
CA ILE A 181 -12.31 -4.92 0.62
C ILE A 181 -11.28 -6.05 0.74
N PRO A 182 -11.13 -6.91 -0.29
CA PRO A 182 -10.14 -7.98 -0.27
C PRO A 182 -8.71 -7.43 -0.24
N ILE A 183 -7.83 -8.14 0.49
CA ILE A 183 -6.45 -7.72 0.73
C ILE A 183 -5.49 -8.77 0.19
N ILE A 184 -4.55 -8.35 -0.66
CA ILE A 184 -3.31 -9.07 -0.95
C ILE A 184 -2.25 -8.49 -0.02
N ALA A 185 -1.53 -9.32 0.73
CA ALA A 185 -0.52 -8.81 1.65
C ALA A 185 0.80 -9.56 1.56
N LEU A 186 1.90 -8.82 1.56
CA LEU A 186 3.22 -9.36 1.89
C LEU A 186 3.33 -9.45 3.40
N THR A 187 3.61 -10.65 3.89
CA THR A 187 3.67 -10.93 5.32
C THR A 187 4.96 -11.64 5.69
N ASP A 188 5.44 -11.37 6.87
CA ASP A 188 6.56 -12.09 7.48
C ASP A 188 6.11 -12.99 8.64
N THR A 189 7.06 -13.57 9.35
CA THR A 189 6.81 -14.46 10.49
C THR A 189 6.20 -13.75 11.71
N THR A 190 6.11 -12.41 11.72
CA THR A 190 5.52 -11.62 12.82
C THR A 190 4.08 -11.18 12.54
N ALA A 191 3.57 -11.43 11.34
CA ALA A 191 2.28 -10.94 10.90
C ALA A 191 1.11 -11.48 11.73
N ILE A 192 0.09 -10.64 11.95
CA ILE A 192 -1.18 -11.03 12.57
C ILE A 192 -2.13 -11.37 11.44
N ARG A 193 -2.55 -12.63 11.36
CA ARG A 193 -3.62 -13.01 10.42
C ARG A 193 -4.94 -12.43 10.93
N THR A 194 -5.50 -11.47 10.22
CA THR A 194 -6.92 -11.12 10.31
C THR A 194 -7.74 -12.27 9.71
N ARG A 195 -8.87 -12.58 10.30
CA ARG A 195 -9.80 -13.62 9.81
C ARG A 195 -10.46 -13.16 8.53
#